data_74108c356e99adccf7901435c9982f7c
#
_entry.id   74108c356e99adccf7901435c9982f7c
#
_cell.length_a   1.000
_cell.length_b   1.000
_cell.length_c   1.000
_cell.angle_alpha   90.00
_cell.angle_beta   90.00
_cell.angle_gamma   90.00
#
_symmetry.space_group_name_H-M   'P 1'
#
loop_
_entity.id
_entity.type
_entity.pdbx_description
1 polymer ?
#
loop_
_entity_poly.entity_id
_entity_poly.type
_entity_poly.pdbx_seq_one_letter_code
_entity_poly.pdbx_strand_id
1 'polypeptide(L)'
;NYVQEALDKMAPLAGLPLEWHLVGPLQSNKTRAVAERFDWVHTVDREKVARRLAEQRPAGMAPLNVLVQVNASGEASKSGVAPAEVAALAAAIAALQSLRLRGLMAIPEPGAPRSRFREIGALFQDLRGEFGLDTLSLGMSDDMEAAIAAGSTLVRIGTAIFGERRKVQDAA
;
A
#
# COMPACT_ATOMS: atom_id res chain seq x y z
N ASN A 1 -9.92 -2.82 4.15
CA ASN A 1 -9.45 -3.12 2.79
C ASN A 1 -10.43 -2.68 1.70
N TYR A 2 -11.68 -2.40 2.03
CA TYR A 2 -12.68 -1.87 1.11
C TYR A 2 -12.94 -0.40 1.45
N VAL A 3 -12.92 0.46 0.42
CA VAL A 3 -13.03 1.93 0.60
C VAL A 3 -14.32 2.30 1.34
N GLN A 4 -15.47 1.72 0.95
CA GLN A 4 -16.75 2.05 1.59
C GLN A 4 -16.76 1.67 3.06
N GLU A 5 -16.34 0.45 3.40
CA GLU A 5 -16.25 -0.01 4.78
C GLU A 5 -15.32 0.88 5.64
N ALA A 6 -14.22 1.35 5.04
CA ALA A 6 -13.32 2.27 5.73
C ALA A 6 -13.99 3.62 6.00
N LEU A 7 -14.69 4.19 5.02
CA LEU A 7 -15.41 5.46 5.19
C LEU A 7 -16.47 5.39 6.29
N ASP A 8 -17.21 4.28 6.34
CA ASP A 8 -18.23 4.04 7.38
C ASP A 8 -17.60 3.95 8.78
N LYS A 9 -16.39 3.37 8.88
CA LYS A 9 -15.63 3.31 10.13
C LYS A 9 -14.97 4.64 10.51
N MET A 10 -14.56 5.45 9.55
CA MET A 10 -13.97 6.77 9.80
C MET A 10 -14.95 7.73 10.47
N ALA A 11 -16.22 7.69 10.08
CA ALA A 11 -17.21 8.65 10.55
C ALA A 11 -17.35 8.70 12.10
N PRO A 12 -17.55 7.58 12.82
CA PRO A 12 -17.65 7.61 14.28
C PRO A 12 -16.29 7.87 14.99
N LEU A 13 -15.17 7.79 14.27
CA LEU A 13 -13.81 7.94 14.82
C LEU A 13 -13.17 9.29 14.45
N ALA A 14 -13.91 10.21 13.83
CA ALA A 14 -13.39 11.48 13.32
C ALA A 14 -12.74 12.39 14.38
N GLY A 15 -13.04 12.18 15.67
CA GLY A 15 -12.43 12.94 16.78
C GLY A 15 -11.11 12.39 17.30
N LEU A 16 -10.63 11.26 16.76
CA LEU A 16 -9.40 10.61 17.20
C LEU A 16 -8.23 10.96 16.28
N PRO A 17 -6.99 11.09 16.79
CA PRO A 17 -5.80 11.35 16.00
C PRO A 17 -5.32 10.06 15.31
N LEU A 18 -6.07 9.62 14.28
CA LEU A 18 -5.77 8.40 13.54
C LEU A 18 -5.20 8.73 12.16
N GLU A 19 -4.21 7.98 11.73
CA GLU A 19 -3.77 7.93 10.33
C GLU A 19 -4.46 6.78 9.60
N TRP A 20 -5.07 7.08 8.45
CA TRP A 20 -5.84 6.11 7.69
C TRP A 20 -5.06 5.57 6.50
N HIS A 21 -4.80 4.27 6.51
CA HIS A 21 -4.05 3.57 5.48
C HIS A 21 -4.96 2.67 4.64
N LEU A 22 -5.00 2.90 3.33
CA LEU A 22 -5.62 1.97 2.39
C LEU A 22 -4.60 0.93 1.94
N VAL A 23 -4.89 -0.35 2.20
CA VAL A 23 -4.05 -1.50 1.82
C VAL A 23 -4.76 -2.43 0.83
N GLY A 24 -6.05 -2.25 0.63
CA GLY A 24 -6.84 -3.01 -0.34
C GLY A 24 -6.73 -2.48 -1.77
N PRO A 25 -7.20 -3.26 -2.76
CA PRO A 25 -7.15 -2.84 -4.16
C PRO A 25 -7.98 -1.58 -4.41
N LEU A 26 -7.42 -0.63 -5.16
CA LEU A 26 -8.05 0.64 -5.45
C LEU A 26 -8.65 0.66 -6.86
N GLN A 27 -9.97 0.68 -6.93
CA GLN A 27 -10.70 0.90 -8.18
C GLN A 27 -10.65 2.38 -8.59
N SER A 28 -10.51 2.64 -9.89
CA SER A 28 -10.37 4.01 -10.40
C SER A 28 -11.57 4.93 -10.10
N ASN A 29 -12.78 4.40 -9.90
CA ASN A 29 -13.96 5.16 -9.54
C ASN A 29 -14.03 5.52 -8.04
N LYS A 30 -13.15 4.96 -7.21
CA LYS A 30 -13.07 5.24 -5.76
C LYS A 30 -11.91 6.17 -5.37
N THR A 31 -11.09 6.58 -6.34
CA THR A 31 -9.89 7.40 -6.09
C THR A 31 -10.20 8.74 -5.42
N ARG A 32 -11.34 9.39 -5.74
CA ARG A 32 -11.72 10.66 -5.12
C ARG A 32 -11.93 10.53 -3.61
N ALA A 33 -12.76 9.59 -3.17
CA ALA A 33 -13.00 9.38 -1.75
C ALA A 33 -11.71 9.01 -0.99
N VAL A 34 -10.81 8.28 -1.64
CA VAL A 34 -9.51 7.93 -1.05
C VAL A 34 -8.60 9.17 -0.97
N ALA A 35 -8.50 9.97 -2.03
CA ALA A 35 -7.71 11.19 -2.04
C ALA A 35 -8.18 12.21 -0.98
N GLU A 36 -9.48 12.27 -0.69
CA GLU A 36 -10.07 13.21 0.26
C GLU A 36 -10.01 12.76 1.73
N ARG A 37 -9.88 11.44 1.99
CA ARG A 37 -10.15 10.89 3.33
C ARG A 37 -9.01 10.07 3.92
N PHE A 38 -8.05 9.62 3.12
CA PHE A 38 -6.95 8.79 3.59
C PHE A 38 -5.64 9.59 3.69
N ASP A 39 -4.75 9.11 4.55
CA ASP A 39 -3.41 9.66 4.75
C ASP A 39 -2.37 8.85 3.96
N TRP A 40 -2.65 7.58 3.72
CA TRP A 40 -1.78 6.65 3.02
C TRP A 40 -2.53 5.75 2.04
N VAL A 41 -1.90 5.47 0.90
CA VAL A 41 -2.33 4.45 -0.06
C VAL A 41 -1.16 3.53 -0.38
N HIS A 42 -1.27 2.25 -0.01
CA HIS A 42 -0.20 1.26 -0.20
C HIS A 42 -0.26 0.54 -1.56
N THR A 43 -1.32 0.75 -2.33
CA THR A 43 -1.70 -0.09 -3.47
C THR A 43 -1.71 0.65 -4.80
N VAL A 44 -0.75 1.56 -4.99
CA VAL A 44 -0.60 2.23 -6.28
C VAL A 44 0.19 1.30 -7.21
N ASP A 45 -0.50 0.76 -8.21
CA ASP A 45 0.02 -0.23 -9.15
C ASP A 45 0.03 0.25 -10.61
N ARG A 46 -0.39 1.48 -10.88
CA ARG A 46 -0.42 2.06 -12.21
C ARG A 46 -0.50 3.59 -12.19
N GLU A 47 0.10 4.20 -13.18
CA GLU A 47 0.17 5.66 -13.31
C GLU A 47 -1.22 6.32 -13.33
N LYS A 48 -2.21 5.71 -13.99
CA LYS A 48 -3.59 6.22 -14.05
C LYS A 48 -4.19 6.42 -12.66
N VAL A 49 -3.93 5.52 -11.72
CA VAL A 49 -4.41 5.65 -10.33
C VAL A 49 -3.67 6.76 -9.61
N ALA A 50 -2.33 6.84 -9.76
CA ALA A 50 -1.52 7.90 -9.18
C ALA A 50 -1.98 9.29 -9.64
N ARG A 51 -2.15 9.49 -10.95
CA ARG A 51 -2.65 10.77 -11.53
C ARG A 51 -4.02 11.15 -10.98
N ARG A 52 -4.96 10.21 -10.92
CA ARG A 52 -6.30 10.48 -10.37
C ARG A 52 -6.27 10.84 -8.88
N LEU A 53 -5.44 10.17 -8.09
CA LEU A 53 -5.25 10.53 -6.67
C LEU A 53 -4.69 11.95 -6.54
N ALA A 54 -3.67 12.30 -7.34
CA ALA A 54 -3.06 13.61 -7.32
C ALA A 54 -4.02 14.73 -7.74
N GLU A 55 -4.76 14.54 -8.82
CA GLU A 55 -5.76 15.49 -9.33
C GLU A 55 -6.94 15.71 -8.36
N GLN A 56 -7.24 14.69 -7.55
CA GLN A 56 -8.39 14.68 -6.65
C GLN A 56 -8.03 15.00 -5.20
N ARG A 57 -6.74 15.12 -4.87
CA ARG A 57 -6.29 15.55 -3.55
C ARG A 57 -6.70 17.01 -3.33
N PRO A 58 -7.49 17.34 -2.29
CA PRO A 58 -7.94 18.71 -2.07
C PRO A 58 -6.77 19.69 -1.85
N ALA A 59 -6.89 20.86 -2.44
CA ALA A 59 -5.95 21.95 -2.18
C ALA A 59 -5.97 22.31 -0.69
N GLY A 60 -4.77 22.42 -0.08
CA GLY A 60 -4.63 22.70 1.35
C GLY A 60 -4.50 21.46 2.24
N MET A 61 -4.78 20.25 1.74
CA MET A 61 -4.39 19.03 2.44
C MET A 61 -2.91 18.74 2.18
N ALA A 62 -2.24 18.12 3.18
CA ALA A 62 -0.90 17.59 2.99
C ALA A 62 -0.86 16.60 1.81
N PRO A 63 0.26 16.47 1.08
CA PRO A 63 0.41 15.47 0.04
C PRO A 63 0.06 14.08 0.55
N LEU A 64 -0.68 13.30 -0.25
CA LEU A 64 -1.07 11.94 0.08
C LEU A 64 0.16 11.02 0.04
N ASN A 65 0.45 10.34 1.14
CA ASN A 65 1.54 9.35 1.16
C ASN A 65 1.16 8.12 0.34
N VAL A 66 2.03 7.72 -0.57
CA VAL A 66 1.76 6.57 -1.45
C VAL A 66 2.94 5.62 -1.51
N LEU A 67 2.63 4.33 -1.64
CA LEU A 67 3.60 3.27 -1.90
C LEU A 67 3.28 2.64 -3.25
N VAL A 68 4.32 2.25 -3.98
CA VAL A 68 4.16 1.41 -5.17
C VAL A 68 3.93 -0.02 -4.73
N GLN A 69 2.83 -0.62 -5.20
CA GLN A 69 2.60 -2.05 -4.98
C GLN A 69 3.39 -2.88 -5.98
N VAL A 70 4.24 -3.75 -5.46
CA VAL A 70 5.08 -4.66 -6.26
C VAL A 70 4.40 -6.03 -6.34
N ASN A 71 4.26 -6.58 -7.55
CA ASN A 71 3.88 -7.97 -7.77
C ASN A 71 5.09 -8.86 -7.53
N ALA A 72 5.21 -9.36 -6.30
CA ALA A 72 6.35 -10.16 -5.87
C ALA A 72 6.33 -11.61 -6.38
N SER A 73 5.14 -12.15 -6.72
CA SER A 73 5.00 -13.54 -7.17
C SER A 73 5.22 -13.72 -8.68
N GLY A 74 5.14 -12.65 -9.46
CA GLY A 74 5.18 -12.72 -10.92
C GLY A 74 3.91 -13.28 -11.58
N GLU A 75 2.88 -13.58 -10.79
CA GLU A 75 1.61 -14.07 -11.32
C GLU A 75 0.78 -12.91 -11.88
N ALA A 76 0.37 -13.00 -13.14
CA ALA A 76 -0.41 -11.95 -13.82
C ALA A 76 -1.78 -11.67 -13.15
N SER A 77 -2.29 -12.61 -12.37
CA SER A 77 -3.56 -12.49 -11.63
C SER A 77 -3.45 -11.66 -10.34
N LYS A 78 -2.22 -11.39 -9.87
CA LYS A 78 -1.98 -10.62 -8.64
C LYS A 78 -1.77 -9.14 -8.93
N SER A 79 -2.27 -8.31 -8.03
CA SER A 79 -2.11 -6.86 -8.12
C SER A 79 -0.64 -6.43 -7.90
N GLY A 80 -0.28 -5.30 -8.45
CA GLY A 80 1.05 -4.74 -8.38
C GLY A 80 1.77 -4.71 -9.72
N VAL A 81 2.79 -3.88 -9.85
CA VAL A 81 3.65 -3.82 -11.03
C VAL A 81 4.77 -4.83 -10.93
N ALA A 82 5.26 -5.31 -12.06
CA ALA A 82 6.45 -6.15 -12.08
C ALA A 82 7.66 -5.40 -11.51
N PRO A 83 8.62 -6.08 -10.85
CA PRO A 83 9.81 -5.43 -10.28
C PRO A 83 10.54 -4.51 -11.25
N ALA A 84 10.65 -4.89 -12.52
CA ALA A 84 11.30 -4.10 -13.56
C ALA A 84 10.58 -2.77 -13.90
N GLU A 85 9.29 -2.66 -13.60
CA GLU A 85 8.45 -1.49 -13.89
C GLU A 85 8.35 -0.51 -12.70
N VAL A 86 8.84 -0.92 -11.51
CA VAL A 86 8.72 -0.13 -10.28
C VAL A 86 9.39 1.23 -10.41
N ALA A 87 10.61 1.30 -10.94
CA ALA A 87 11.35 2.56 -11.09
C ALA A 87 10.61 3.56 -11.99
N ALA A 88 10.04 3.10 -13.11
CA ALA A 88 9.28 3.95 -14.01
C ALA A 88 8.02 4.51 -13.35
N LEU A 89 7.28 3.68 -12.60
CA LEU A 89 6.09 4.13 -11.87
C LEU A 89 6.48 5.06 -10.70
N ALA A 90 7.56 4.79 -9.99
CA ALA A 90 8.09 5.64 -8.94
C ALA A 90 8.44 7.04 -9.45
N ALA A 91 9.13 7.13 -10.60
CA ALA A 91 9.45 8.40 -11.25
C ALA A 91 8.19 9.18 -11.66
N ALA A 92 7.18 8.49 -12.23
CA ALA A 92 5.91 9.11 -12.58
C ALA A 92 5.17 9.66 -11.36
N ILE A 93 5.19 8.94 -10.23
CA ILE A 93 4.57 9.38 -8.97
C ILE A 93 5.35 10.56 -8.36
N ALA A 94 6.68 10.52 -8.36
CA ALA A 94 7.52 11.58 -7.79
C ALA A 94 7.33 12.94 -8.48
N ALA A 95 6.88 12.96 -9.74
CA ALA A 95 6.54 14.17 -10.47
C ALA A 95 5.19 14.80 -10.05
N LEU A 96 4.37 14.13 -9.23
CA LEU A 96 3.04 14.57 -8.83
C LEU A 96 3.07 15.26 -7.45
N GLN A 97 3.04 16.60 -7.42
CA GLN A 97 3.24 17.42 -6.21
C GLN A 97 2.23 17.14 -5.07
N SER A 98 1.01 16.69 -5.41
CA SER A 98 -0.03 16.35 -4.41
C SER A 98 0.16 14.96 -3.81
N LEU A 99 1.15 14.19 -4.28
CA LEU A 99 1.52 12.89 -3.73
C LEU A 99 2.92 12.96 -3.10
N ARG A 100 3.14 12.14 -2.10
CA ARG A 100 4.45 11.88 -1.53
C ARG A 100 4.79 10.42 -1.68
N LEU A 101 5.68 10.10 -2.61
CA LEU A 101 6.19 8.74 -2.73
C LEU A 101 7.03 8.40 -1.49
N ARG A 102 6.62 7.39 -0.73
CA ARG A 102 7.30 6.98 0.50
C ARG A 102 8.06 5.67 0.34
N GLY A 103 7.67 4.83 -0.63
CA GLY A 103 8.35 3.56 -0.79
C GLY A 103 7.56 2.49 -1.54
N LEU A 104 7.76 1.25 -1.11
CA LEU A 104 7.19 0.07 -1.75
C LEU A 104 6.25 -0.69 -0.79
N MET A 105 5.31 -1.41 -1.36
CA MET A 105 4.49 -2.38 -0.65
C MET A 105 4.46 -3.70 -1.43
N ALA A 106 4.51 -4.82 -0.71
CA ALA A 106 4.28 -6.13 -1.32
C ALA A 106 3.51 -7.06 -0.38
N ILE A 107 2.78 -7.99 -1.00
CA ILE A 107 2.10 -9.10 -0.33
C ILE A 107 2.57 -10.38 -1.03
N PRO A 108 3.65 -11.00 -0.53
CA PRO A 108 4.08 -12.30 -1.03
C PRO A 108 2.98 -13.36 -0.87
N GLU A 109 3.05 -14.43 -1.63
CA GLU A 109 2.17 -15.58 -1.49
C GLU A 109 2.33 -16.25 -0.10
N PRO A 110 1.26 -16.87 0.44
CA PRO A 110 1.37 -17.63 1.69
C PRO A 110 2.46 -18.70 1.59
N GLY A 111 3.34 -18.75 2.59
CA GLY A 111 4.48 -19.69 2.58
C GLY A 111 5.63 -19.29 1.65
N ALA A 112 5.67 -18.07 1.16
CA ALA A 112 6.76 -17.57 0.33
C ALA A 112 8.13 -17.82 0.99
N PRO A 113 9.16 -18.24 0.21
CA PRO A 113 10.48 -18.45 0.76
C PRO A 113 11.11 -17.12 1.20
N ARG A 114 12.01 -17.17 2.18
CA ARG A 114 12.74 -15.99 2.69
C ARG A 114 13.52 -15.22 1.60
N SER A 115 13.89 -15.88 0.50
CA SER A 115 14.51 -15.22 -0.65
C SER A 115 13.60 -14.18 -1.28
N ARG A 116 12.28 -14.45 -1.35
CA ARG A 116 11.30 -13.52 -1.90
C ARG A 116 11.26 -12.20 -1.12
N PHE A 117 11.29 -12.27 0.21
CA PHE A 117 11.34 -11.08 1.05
C PHE A 117 12.64 -10.29 0.84
N ARG A 118 13.79 -11.00 0.71
CA ARG A 118 15.08 -10.35 0.44
C ARG A 118 15.12 -9.68 -0.93
N GLU A 119 14.54 -10.29 -1.96
CA GLU A 119 14.43 -9.68 -3.29
C GLU A 119 13.67 -8.35 -3.24
N ILE A 120 12.55 -8.31 -2.52
CA ILE A 120 11.76 -7.08 -2.34
C ILE A 120 12.55 -6.06 -1.53
N GLY A 121 13.21 -6.48 -0.46
CA GLY A 121 14.07 -5.63 0.35
C GLY A 121 15.23 -5.03 -0.46
N ALA A 122 15.88 -5.82 -1.31
CA ALA A 122 16.94 -5.34 -2.21
C ALA A 122 16.41 -4.30 -3.19
N LEU A 123 15.28 -4.57 -3.87
CA LEU A 123 14.63 -3.60 -4.76
C LEU A 123 14.32 -2.27 -4.06
N PHE A 124 13.85 -2.32 -2.81
CA PHE A 124 13.62 -1.12 -2.02
C PHE A 124 14.91 -0.36 -1.74
N GLN A 125 16.01 -1.05 -1.38
CA GLN A 125 17.29 -0.42 -1.11
C GLN A 125 17.88 0.22 -2.38
N ASP A 126 17.78 -0.45 -3.52
CA ASP A 126 18.26 0.05 -4.81
C ASP A 126 17.60 1.38 -5.21
N LEU A 127 16.28 1.50 -4.94
CA LEU A 127 15.51 2.70 -5.28
C LEU A 127 15.50 3.78 -4.19
N ARG A 128 15.92 3.40 -2.97
CA ARG A 128 15.85 4.28 -1.81
C ARG A 128 16.59 5.60 -1.97
N GLY A 129 17.81 5.54 -2.52
CA GLY A 129 18.65 6.71 -2.70
C GLY A 129 18.14 7.66 -3.77
N GLU A 130 17.64 7.11 -4.88
CA GLU A 130 17.14 7.87 -6.02
C GLU A 130 15.86 8.64 -5.70
N PHE A 131 14.92 7.98 -5.02
CA PHE A 131 13.58 8.55 -4.75
C PHE A 131 13.37 9.02 -3.31
N GLY A 132 14.40 8.94 -2.44
CA GLY A 132 14.28 9.32 -1.03
C GLY A 132 13.28 8.46 -0.25
N LEU A 133 13.21 7.16 -0.56
CA LEU A 133 12.23 6.25 0.03
C LEU A 133 12.58 5.95 1.49
N ASP A 134 11.56 5.88 2.35
CA ASP A 134 11.71 5.59 3.79
C ASP A 134 10.82 4.44 4.29
N THR A 135 9.88 3.97 3.47
CA THR A 135 8.87 3.00 3.89
C THR A 135 8.84 1.76 3.00
N LEU A 136 9.12 0.60 3.60
CA LEU A 136 8.87 -0.71 3.02
C LEU A 136 7.74 -1.39 3.79
N SER A 137 6.53 -1.41 3.20
CA SER A 137 5.36 -2.08 3.78
C SER A 137 5.34 -3.55 3.35
N LEU A 138 5.90 -4.41 4.18
CA LEU A 138 6.10 -5.82 3.92
C LEU A 138 5.92 -6.63 5.20
N GLY A 139 5.20 -7.74 5.13
CA GLY A 139 4.98 -8.64 6.25
C GLY A 139 3.62 -8.47 6.93
N MET A 140 3.06 -9.59 7.31
CA MET A 140 1.82 -9.76 8.07
C MET A 140 2.08 -10.69 9.27
N SER A 141 1.03 -11.13 9.97
CA SER A 141 1.16 -11.92 11.20
C SER A 141 2.07 -13.15 11.06
N ASP A 142 1.97 -13.88 9.94
CA ASP A 142 2.63 -15.18 9.79
C ASP A 142 4.06 -15.08 9.23
N ASP A 143 4.40 -13.97 8.57
CA ASP A 143 5.67 -13.77 7.88
C ASP A 143 6.45 -12.53 8.36
N MET A 144 6.01 -11.95 9.49
CA MET A 144 6.56 -10.73 10.08
C MET A 144 8.09 -10.79 10.27
N GLU A 145 8.59 -11.89 10.84
CA GLU A 145 10.03 -12.05 11.12
C GLU A 145 10.87 -12.05 9.82
N ALA A 146 10.38 -12.76 8.78
CA ALA A 146 11.06 -12.80 7.48
C ALA A 146 11.08 -11.41 6.82
N ALA A 147 9.98 -10.67 6.95
CA ALA A 147 9.86 -9.31 6.43
C ALA A 147 10.79 -8.33 7.15
N ILE A 148 10.84 -8.36 8.48
CA ILE A 148 11.74 -7.52 9.28
C ILE A 148 13.21 -7.83 8.95
N ALA A 149 13.57 -9.10 8.85
CA ALA A 149 14.92 -9.52 8.46
C ALA A 149 15.31 -9.08 7.04
N ALA A 150 14.32 -8.82 6.17
CA ALA A 150 14.50 -8.27 4.83
C ALA A 150 14.49 -6.73 4.77
N GLY A 151 14.38 -6.04 5.90
CA GLY A 151 14.42 -4.59 5.99
C GLY A 151 13.04 -3.91 5.92
N SER A 152 11.95 -4.64 6.20
CA SER A 152 10.62 -4.02 6.35
C SER A 152 10.63 -2.93 7.42
N THR A 153 10.04 -1.79 7.11
CA THR A 153 9.87 -0.66 8.05
C THR A 153 8.43 -0.52 8.54
N LEU A 154 7.49 -1.21 7.90
CA LEU A 154 6.08 -1.22 8.25
C LEU A 154 5.49 -2.63 8.07
N VAL A 155 5.09 -3.27 9.15
CA VAL A 155 4.37 -4.54 9.14
C VAL A 155 2.87 -4.33 9.34
N ARG A 156 2.04 -5.22 8.81
CA ARG A 156 0.58 -5.12 8.85
C ARG A 156 0.00 -6.25 9.67
N ILE A 157 -0.29 -5.98 10.94
CA ILE A 157 -0.77 -6.99 11.87
C ILE A 157 -2.31 -6.92 11.98
N GLY A 158 -2.95 -8.01 11.64
CA GLY A 158 -4.41 -8.16 11.72
C GLY A 158 -4.80 -9.31 12.62
N THR A 159 -4.70 -10.53 12.11
CA THR A 159 -5.17 -11.75 12.78
C THR A 159 -4.56 -11.96 14.17
N ALA A 160 -3.30 -11.60 14.37
CA ALA A 160 -2.64 -11.74 15.67
C ALA A 160 -3.19 -10.79 16.74
N ILE A 161 -3.87 -9.70 16.35
CA ILE A 161 -4.47 -8.72 17.29
C ILE A 161 -5.99 -8.92 17.38
N PHE A 162 -6.66 -9.09 16.25
CA PHE A 162 -8.12 -9.10 16.16
C PHE A 162 -8.72 -10.50 16.04
N GLY A 163 -7.90 -11.55 15.96
CA GLY A 163 -8.34 -12.92 15.70
C GLY A 163 -8.72 -13.16 14.23
N GLU A 164 -9.20 -14.36 13.94
CA GLU A 164 -9.65 -14.72 12.61
C GLU A 164 -10.91 -13.94 12.19
N ARG A 165 -10.98 -13.58 10.90
CA ARG A 165 -12.19 -12.97 10.35
C ARG A 165 -13.34 -13.95 10.43
N ARG A 166 -14.43 -13.57 11.12
CA ARG A 166 -15.68 -14.31 11.01
C ARG A 166 -16.12 -14.26 9.54
N LYS A 167 -16.24 -15.44 8.90
CA LYS A 167 -16.91 -15.55 7.61
C LYS A 167 -18.34 -15.11 7.86
N VAL A 168 -18.76 -14.00 7.25
CA VAL A 168 -20.18 -13.69 7.15
C VAL A 168 -20.75 -14.83 6.30
N GLN A 169 -21.50 -15.74 6.92
CA GLN A 169 -22.33 -16.67 6.18
C GLN A 169 -23.33 -15.79 5.45
N ASP A 170 -23.29 -15.85 4.12
CA ASP A 170 -24.31 -15.23 3.29
C ASP A 170 -25.65 -15.76 3.80
N ALA A 171 -26.44 -14.88 4.40
CA ALA A 171 -27.81 -15.17 4.74
C ALA A 171 -28.54 -15.33 3.39
N ALA A 172 -28.99 -16.56 3.15
CA ALA A 172 -29.80 -16.96 2.02
C ALA A 172 -31.13 -16.19 1.94
#